data_0b0ca3c7d059540c472557505ac8c585
#
_entry.id   0b0ca3c7d059540c472557505ac8c585
#
_cell.length_a   1.000
_cell.length_b   1.000
_cell.length_c   1.000
_cell.angle_alpha   90.00
_cell.angle_beta   90.00
_cell.angle_gamma   90.00
#
_symmetry.space_group_name_H-M   'P 1'
#
loop_
_entity.id
_entity.type
_entity.pdbx_description
1 polymer ?
#
loop_
_entity_poly.entity_id
_entity_poly.type
_entity_poly.pdbx_seq_one_letter_code
_entity_poly.pdbx_strand_id
1 'polypeptide(L)'
;MNKHKLFLSILLVGLLFSCSTEKKSELVQRLEAIFYSDSFAKIPDAVFNVADYGAVADGKTLTTEAIQKTIDAAADAGGGKVIFPAGTYLSGALFVKSNVELNIGEGVVIQAVQDNNEYPRLWTRIAGIEMKWPAALINVYDESNVRITGKGVIDGNGKYWWDKFWGDPKYTGGMWGEYKDKGIRWAVDYDCERVRPVVIWESEDVLLKDFTVKRAGFWTVSLTYSTRVHVDGVIVRNNIGGHGPSSDGIDTDSSKDILVENCDIDCNDDNLCIKAGKDADGLRVNRPAENIVYRNCITRSGHGLITLGSETSGGMRNIEVYGLKAIGTNIGIRFKSAKVRGGLIENIYFHDIEMKDVANPFHFELNWYPEYSYCTIPDNIPEEEIKDRWRVLSQRVEPEEKGIPEFRNITLSDIKVENAERAFYANAYPEKPIHDIHWKNVSVEAKESGKLTYASNWTMENVLLKSGTGKPVELKNCENIEQPEIVKTEKPQPEEKRELTLDEQIGSINKNADVVIIPVNPTANQALANGDTTEFSENIQVYVLKNEDAALSYYEPLGDGFYYIPVEVAVTNNGRTIEIKGQKEHRYTFSVNKGKKPENIEGADSWKYDDDRQQITIDKKGKSFILQLN
;
A
#
# COMPACT_ATOMS: atom_id res chain seq x y z
N MET A 1 34.59 -71.14 17.96
CA MET A 1 33.73 -70.59 16.88
C MET A 1 32.74 -69.67 17.53
N ASN A 2 33.08 -68.41 17.72
CA ASN A 2 32.24 -67.42 18.39
C ASN A 2 31.75 -66.41 17.32
N LYS A 3 30.42 -66.29 17.25
CA LYS A 3 29.77 -65.29 16.42
C LYS A 3 29.52 -64.04 17.30
N HIS A 4 30.22 -62.96 16.99
CA HIS A 4 29.92 -61.65 17.57
C HIS A 4 28.73 -61.03 16.85
N LYS A 5 27.67 -60.77 17.60
CA LYS A 5 26.54 -59.92 17.21
C LYS A 5 26.88 -58.46 17.49
N LEU A 6 26.96 -57.65 16.45
CA LEU A 6 27.11 -56.21 16.52
C LEU A 6 25.71 -55.62 16.73
N PHE A 7 25.44 -55.01 17.87
CA PHE A 7 24.24 -54.23 18.14
C PHE A 7 24.45 -52.81 17.64
N LEU A 8 23.72 -52.43 16.62
CA LEU A 8 23.67 -51.06 16.09
C LEU A 8 22.55 -50.33 16.84
N SER A 9 22.94 -49.48 17.78
CA SER A 9 21.99 -48.58 18.45
C SER A 9 21.72 -47.37 17.58
N ILE A 10 20.56 -47.33 16.93
CA ILE A 10 20.05 -46.13 16.24
C ILE A 10 19.50 -45.21 17.31
N LEU A 11 20.23 -44.13 17.57
CA LEU A 11 19.77 -43.01 18.39
C LEU A 11 18.80 -42.18 17.56
N LEU A 12 17.49 -42.37 17.76
CA LEU A 12 16.44 -41.57 17.15
C LEU A 12 16.36 -40.24 17.92
N VAL A 13 17.06 -39.22 17.46
CA VAL A 13 16.89 -37.85 17.95
C VAL A 13 15.58 -37.34 17.35
N GLY A 14 14.51 -37.49 18.13
CA GLY A 14 13.24 -36.85 17.83
C GLY A 14 13.40 -35.35 18.02
N LEU A 15 13.49 -34.60 16.95
CA LEU A 15 13.24 -33.18 16.94
C LEU A 15 11.76 -32.97 17.25
N LEU A 16 11.47 -32.80 18.53
CA LEU A 16 10.21 -32.23 19.00
C LEU A 16 10.22 -30.76 18.55
N PHE A 17 9.67 -30.46 17.37
CA PHE A 17 9.15 -29.13 17.10
C PHE A 17 8.02 -28.91 18.13
N SER A 18 8.37 -28.29 19.22
CA SER A 18 7.39 -27.69 20.13
C SER A 18 6.74 -26.55 19.33
N CYS A 19 5.63 -26.84 18.66
CA CYS A 19 4.71 -25.84 18.23
C CYS A 19 4.09 -25.27 19.51
N SER A 20 4.74 -24.28 20.13
CA SER A 20 4.10 -23.46 21.13
C SER A 20 3.02 -22.70 20.39
N THR A 21 1.77 -23.13 20.50
CA THR A 21 0.63 -22.29 20.12
C THR A 21 0.67 -21.09 21.05
N GLU A 22 1.29 -19.99 20.59
CA GLU A 22 1.19 -18.74 21.34
C GLU A 22 -0.29 -18.45 21.58
N LYS A 23 -0.60 -18.14 22.83
CA LYS A 23 -1.97 -17.88 23.23
C LYS A 23 -2.38 -16.56 22.61
N LYS A 24 -3.32 -16.61 21.65
CA LYS A 24 -3.89 -15.40 21.02
C LYS A 24 -4.31 -14.39 22.08
N SER A 25 -4.09 -13.12 21.81
CA SER A 25 -4.54 -12.04 22.69
C SER A 25 -6.06 -12.06 22.90
N GLU A 26 -6.52 -11.43 23.94
CA GLU A 26 -7.97 -11.30 24.19
C GLU A 26 -8.67 -10.52 23.09
N LEU A 27 -7.99 -9.52 22.49
CA LEU A 27 -8.49 -8.74 21.36
C LEU A 27 -8.72 -9.64 20.14
N VAL A 28 -7.71 -10.42 19.76
CA VAL A 28 -7.80 -11.34 18.61
C VAL A 28 -8.91 -12.37 18.84
N GLN A 29 -8.96 -13.00 20.02
CA GLN A 29 -10.01 -13.98 20.33
C GLN A 29 -11.42 -13.39 20.22
N ARG A 30 -11.60 -12.17 20.72
CA ARG A 30 -12.88 -11.46 20.68
C ARG A 30 -13.28 -11.12 19.24
N LEU A 31 -12.37 -10.60 18.40
CA LEU A 31 -12.67 -10.25 17.01
C LEU A 31 -12.94 -11.51 16.18
N GLU A 32 -12.16 -12.57 16.37
CA GLU A 32 -12.43 -13.86 15.71
C GLU A 32 -13.81 -14.43 16.07
N ALA A 33 -14.22 -14.33 17.33
CA ALA A 33 -15.55 -14.78 17.76
C ALA A 33 -16.68 -14.00 17.09
N ILE A 34 -16.46 -12.74 16.75
CA ILE A 34 -17.41 -11.92 15.98
C ILE A 34 -17.39 -12.32 14.50
N PHE A 35 -16.23 -12.22 13.86
CA PHE A 35 -16.12 -12.26 12.40
C PHE A 35 -16.23 -13.67 11.79
N TYR A 36 -15.94 -14.70 12.57
CA TYR A 36 -16.09 -16.11 12.12
C TYR A 36 -17.38 -16.76 12.62
N SER A 37 -18.30 -15.98 13.20
CA SER A 37 -19.61 -16.49 13.54
C SER A 37 -20.49 -16.64 12.30
N ASP A 38 -21.33 -17.69 12.26
CA ASP A 38 -22.28 -17.93 11.16
C ASP A 38 -23.31 -16.80 11.01
N SER A 39 -23.45 -15.93 11.99
CA SER A 39 -24.38 -14.80 12.00
C SER A 39 -23.75 -13.50 11.47
N PHE A 40 -22.41 -13.40 11.39
CA PHE A 40 -21.75 -12.18 10.95
C PHE A 40 -22.03 -11.90 9.48
N ALA A 41 -22.54 -10.70 9.20
CA ALA A 41 -22.92 -10.23 7.86
C ALA A 41 -23.71 -11.29 7.06
N LYS A 42 -24.64 -12.00 7.70
CA LYS A 42 -25.42 -13.05 7.06
C LYS A 42 -26.45 -12.44 6.10
N ILE A 43 -26.37 -12.81 4.84
CA ILE A 43 -27.23 -12.31 3.76
C ILE A 43 -28.28 -13.37 3.40
N PRO A 44 -29.53 -12.98 3.09
CA PRO A 44 -30.55 -13.90 2.53
C PRO A 44 -30.13 -14.55 1.21
N ASP A 45 -30.63 -15.76 0.92
CA ASP A 45 -30.24 -16.57 -0.23
C ASP A 45 -30.81 -16.08 -1.59
N ALA A 46 -31.69 -15.06 -1.60
CA ALA A 46 -32.25 -14.52 -2.83
C ALA A 46 -31.17 -13.98 -3.76
N VAL A 47 -31.29 -14.18 -5.07
CA VAL A 47 -30.29 -13.77 -6.07
C VAL A 47 -30.91 -12.82 -7.07
N PHE A 48 -30.21 -11.73 -7.36
CA PHE A 48 -30.61 -10.67 -8.29
C PHE A 48 -29.49 -10.48 -9.32
N ASN A 49 -29.82 -10.68 -10.61
CA ASN A 49 -28.82 -10.53 -11.67
C ASN A 49 -28.94 -9.13 -12.32
N VAL A 50 -27.85 -8.36 -12.37
CA VAL A 50 -27.86 -7.01 -12.94
C VAL A 50 -28.29 -6.97 -14.41
N ALA A 51 -28.09 -8.06 -15.16
CA ALA A 51 -28.54 -8.17 -16.54
C ALA A 51 -30.08 -8.14 -16.69
N ASP A 52 -30.82 -8.65 -15.70
CA ASP A 52 -32.29 -8.66 -15.69
C ASP A 52 -32.86 -7.24 -15.49
N TYR A 53 -32.03 -6.31 -15.00
CA TYR A 53 -32.35 -4.88 -14.80
C TYR A 53 -31.75 -3.98 -15.87
N GLY A 54 -31.12 -4.54 -16.91
CA GLY A 54 -30.63 -3.85 -18.09
C GLY A 54 -29.17 -3.36 -17.99
N ALA A 55 -28.36 -3.90 -17.07
CA ALA A 55 -26.94 -3.60 -17.02
C ALA A 55 -26.20 -4.20 -18.23
N VAL A 56 -25.33 -3.42 -18.85
CA VAL A 56 -24.57 -3.79 -20.05
C VAL A 56 -23.08 -3.91 -19.70
N ALA A 57 -22.48 -5.05 -20.08
CA ALA A 57 -21.10 -5.42 -19.71
C ALA A 57 -20.07 -5.10 -20.82
N ASP A 58 -20.23 -3.98 -21.54
CA ASP A 58 -19.40 -3.64 -22.71
C ASP A 58 -18.24 -2.68 -22.41
N GLY A 59 -18.11 -2.19 -21.17
CA GLY A 59 -17.10 -1.23 -20.73
C GLY A 59 -17.24 0.19 -21.32
N LYS A 60 -18.36 0.50 -21.97
CA LYS A 60 -18.62 1.77 -22.64
C LYS A 60 -19.95 2.39 -22.24
N THR A 61 -20.99 1.60 -22.15
CA THR A 61 -22.32 2.05 -21.77
C THR A 61 -22.35 2.30 -20.27
N LEU A 62 -22.75 3.52 -19.87
CA LEU A 62 -22.96 3.83 -18.45
C LEU A 62 -24.14 3.00 -17.92
N THR A 63 -23.88 2.21 -16.89
CA THR A 63 -24.83 1.22 -16.38
C THR A 63 -25.17 1.40 -14.90
N THR A 64 -24.81 2.56 -14.33
CA THR A 64 -25.01 2.90 -12.91
C THR A 64 -26.45 2.64 -12.45
N GLU A 65 -27.43 3.19 -13.17
CA GLU A 65 -28.86 3.07 -12.80
C GLU A 65 -29.34 1.61 -12.79
N ALA A 66 -28.90 0.80 -13.75
CA ALA A 66 -29.33 -0.60 -13.84
C ALA A 66 -28.75 -1.42 -12.68
N ILE A 67 -27.48 -1.20 -12.32
CA ILE A 67 -26.86 -1.84 -11.17
C ILE A 67 -27.53 -1.37 -9.88
N GLN A 68 -27.77 -0.06 -9.73
CA GLN A 68 -28.42 0.48 -8.52
C GLN A 68 -29.83 -0.05 -8.34
N LYS A 69 -30.64 -0.10 -9.41
CA LYS A 69 -31.96 -0.73 -9.39
C LYS A 69 -31.93 -2.18 -8.93
N THR A 70 -30.89 -2.92 -9.31
CA THR A 70 -30.73 -4.31 -8.85
C THR A 70 -30.44 -4.39 -7.36
N ILE A 71 -29.55 -3.49 -6.86
CA ILE A 71 -29.25 -3.38 -5.44
C ILE A 71 -30.50 -3.00 -4.63
N ASP A 72 -31.24 -2.01 -5.12
CA ASP A 72 -32.46 -1.52 -4.46
C ASP A 72 -33.54 -2.63 -4.44
N ALA A 73 -33.72 -3.36 -5.54
CA ALA A 73 -34.64 -4.50 -5.60
C ALA A 73 -34.27 -5.62 -4.61
N ALA A 74 -32.97 -5.88 -4.44
CA ALA A 74 -32.52 -6.85 -3.44
C ALA A 74 -32.82 -6.36 -2.02
N ALA A 75 -32.58 -5.09 -1.73
CA ALA A 75 -32.89 -4.49 -0.43
C ALA A 75 -34.38 -4.47 -0.13
N ASP A 76 -35.23 -4.08 -1.10
CA ASP A 76 -36.70 -4.05 -0.98
C ASP A 76 -37.28 -5.44 -0.75
N ALA A 77 -36.63 -6.49 -1.24
CA ALA A 77 -36.99 -7.87 -0.97
C ALA A 77 -36.56 -8.40 0.41
N GLY A 78 -35.94 -7.54 1.22
CA GLY A 78 -35.41 -7.90 2.55
C GLY A 78 -33.97 -8.39 2.54
N GLY A 79 -33.28 -8.28 1.42
CA GLY A 79 -31.88 -8.62 1.24
C GLY A 79 -31.66 -9.69 0.16
N GLY A 80 -30.40 -9.90 -0.21
CA GLY A 80 -30.01 -10.89 -1.19
C GLY A 80 -28.67 -10.61 -1.83
N LYS A 81 -28.28 -11.50 -2.75
CA LYS A 81 -27.02 -11.44 -3.49
C LYS A 81 -27.24 -10.81 -4.86
N VAL A 82 -26.56 -9.70 -5.14
CA VAL A 82 -26.49 -9.08 -6.46
C VAL A 82 -25.31 -9.68 -7.22
N ILE A 83 -25.56 -10.27 -8.38
CA ILE A 83 -24.57 -10.93 -9.23
C ILE A 83 -24.46 -10.30 -10.61
N PHE A 84 -23.30 -10.46 -11.23
CA PHE A 84 -22.95 -9.91 -12.53
C PHE A 84 -22.53 -11.03 -13.48
N PRO A 85 -23.04 -11.11 -14.71
CA PRO A 85 -22.35 -11.82 -15.78
C PRO A 85 -20.94 -11.28 -16.01
N ALA A 86 -20.01 -12.13 -16.50
CA ALA A 86 -18.65 -11.69 -16.79
C ALA A 86 -18.63 -10.55 -17.82
N GLY A 87 -17.77 -9.56 -17.62
CA GLY A 87 -17.58 -8.39 -18.49
C GLY A 87 -17.27 -7.12 -17.71
N THR A 88 -17.15 -5.99 -18.42
CA THR A 88 -16.80 -4.70 -17.83
C THR A 88 -18.02 -3.80 -17.76
N TYR A 89 -18.34 -3.34 -16.57
CA TYR A 89 -19.47 -2.46 -16.27
C TYR A 89 -18.96 -1.05 -15.96
N LEU A 90 -19.18 -0.09 -16.86
CA LEU A 90 -18.85 1.32 -16.63
C LEU A 90 -19.90 1.93 -15.68
N SER A 91 -19.48 2.46 -14.54
CA SER A 91 -20.41 2.93 -13.52
C SER A 91 -19.93 4.22 -12.84
N GLY A 92 -20.87 5.06 -12.44
CA GLY A 92 -20.73 6.06 -11.39
C GLY A 92 -20.92 5.45 -10.00
N ALA A 93 -21.35 6.28 -9.03
CA ALA A 93 -21.51 5.86 -7.64
C ALA A 93 -22.61 4.79 -7.47
N LEU A 94 -22.27 3.71 -6.78
CA LEU A 94 -23.16 2.65 -6.34
C LEU A 94 -23.29 2.65 -4.83
N PHE A 95 -24.52 2.46 -4.31
CA PHE A 95 -24.83 2.43 -2.88
C PHE A 95 -25.36 1.04 -2.51
N VAL A 96 -24.53 0.26 -1.82
CA VAL A 96 -24.90 -1.06 -1.34
C VAL A 96 -25.72 -0.91 -0.06
N LYS A 97 -26.85 -1.57 0.00
CA LYS A 97 -27.84 -1.45 1.06
C LYS A 97 -27.71 -2.54 2.12
N SER A 98 -28.34 -2.32 3.25
CA SER A 98 -28.41 -3.31 4.33
C SER A 98 -28.96 -4.66 3.86
N ASN A 99 -28.39 -5.74 4.36
CA ASN A 99 -28.72 -7.13 4.01
C ASN A 99 -28.42 -7.50 2.54
N VAL A 100 -27.57 -6.74 1.83
CA VAL A 100 -27.20 -7.01 0.44
C VAL A 100 -25.75 -7.46 0.33
N GLU A 101 -25.52 -8.50 -0.46
CA GLU A 101 -24.19 -8.88 -0.94
C GLU A 101 -24.00 -8.40 -2.39
N LEU A 102 -23.05 -7.52 -2.62
CA LEU A 102 -22.56 -7.18 -3.96
C LEU A 102 -21.47 -8.20 -4.33
N ASN A 103 -21.80 -9.17 -5.17
CA ASN A 103 -20.87 -10.23 -5.55
C ASN A 103 -20.23 -9.95 -6.92
N ILE A 104 -18.99 -9.51 -6.89
CA ILE A 104 -18.18 -9.20 -8.07
C ILE A 104 -17.40 -10.47 -8.44
N GLY A 105 -18.03 -11.35 -9.24
CA GLY A 105 -17.49 -12.66 -9.59
C GLY A 105 -16.24 -12.59 -10.48
N GLU A 106 -15.63 -13.75 -10.71
CA GLU A 106 -14.47 -13.86 -11.61
C GLU A 106 -14.84 -13.42 -13.04
N GLY A 107 -13.98 -12.62 -13.68
CA GLY A 107 -14.23 -12.04 -15.00
C GLY A 107 -15.12 -10.79 -15.00
N VAL A 108 -15.58 -10.34 -13.84
CA VAL A 108 -16.35 -9.09 -13.68
C VAL A 108 -15.42 -7.94 -13.36
N VAL A 109 -15.59 -6.82 -14.07
CA VAL A 109 -14.91 -5.55 -13.77
C VAL A 109 -15.96 -4.45 -13.59
N ILE A 110 -16.01 -3.82 -12.42
CA ILE A 110 -16.76 -2.56 -12.21
C ILE A 110 -15.77 -1.42 -12.36
N GLN A 111 -15.92 -0.62 -13.42
CA GLN A 111 -14.99 0.44 -13.77
C GLN A 111 -15.60 1.82 -13.52
N ALA A 112 -14.87 2.69 -12.83
CA ALA A 112 -15.27 4.07 -12.58
C ALA A 112 -15.34 4.88 -13.88
N VAL A 113 -16.46 5.59 -14.08
CA VAL A 113 -16.55 6.62 -15.12
C VAL A 113 -15.75 7.86 -14.69
N GLN A 114 -15.02 8.45 -15.63
CA GLN A 114 -14.15 9.59 -15.38
C GLN A 114 -14.92 10.94 -15.50
N ASP A 115 -16.08 11.02 -14.86
CA ASP A 115 -16.90 12.23 -14.76
C ASP A 115 -17.41 12.41 -13.33
N ASN A 116 -16.98 13.48 -12.65
CA ASN A 116 -17.39 13.75 -11.27
C ASN A 116 -18.90 14.02 -11.12
N ASN A 117 -19.63 14.32 -12.19
CA ASN A 117 -21.09 14.50 -12.13
C ASN A 117 -21.85 13.21 -11.85
N GLU A 118 -21.23 12.06 -12.14
CA GLU A 118 -21.79 10.74 -11.84
C GLU A 118 -21.59 10.29 -10.38
N TYR A 119 -21.01 11.15 -9.55
CA TYR A 119 -20.75 10.90 -8.13
C TYR A 119 -21.40 12.00 -7.28
N PRO A 120 -22.57 11.75 -6.69
CA PRO A 120 -23.24 12.73 -5.84
C PRO A 120 -22.35 13.15 -4.67
N ARG A 121 -22.46 14.40 -4.26
CA ARG A 121 -21.65 14.94 -3.16
C ARG A 121 -22.27 14.60 -1.82
N LEU A 122 -21.55 13.81 -1.04
CA LEU A 122 -21.93 13.36 0.29
C LEU A 122 -21.12 14.06 1.36
N TRP A 123 -21.67 14.13 2.57
CA TRP A 123 -20.91 14.47 3.75
C TRP A 123 -20.01 13.29 4.12
N THR A 124 -18.73 13.51 4.24
CA THR A 124 -17.74 12.46 4.51
C THR A 124 -16.49 13.05 5.16
N ARG A 125 -15.50 12.21 5.47
CA ARG A 125 -14.19 12.68 5.93
C ARG A 125 -13.16 12.49 4.80
N ILE A 126 -12.37 13.53 4.55
CA ILE A 126 -11.29 13.55 3.58
C ILE A 126 -10.01 13.98 4.28
N ALA A 127 -8.99 13.14 4.23
CA ALA A 127 -7.68 13.41 4.85
C ALA A 127 -7.81 14.05 6.26
N GLY A 128 -8.73 13.48 7.05
CA GLY A 128 -8.94 13.82 8.46
C GLY A 128 -9.92 14.95 8.78
N ILE A 129 -10.50 15.65 7.79
CA ILE A 129 -11.56 16.66 8.06
C ILE A 129 -12.90 16.28 7.45
N GLU A 130 -13.99 16.68 8.11
CA GLU A 130 -15.36 16.47 7.62
C GLU A 130 -15.74 17.51 6.58
N MET A 131 -16.17 17.04 5.41
CA MET A 131 -16.57 17.92 4.30
C MET A 131 -17.44 17.20 3.27
N LYS A 132 -18.04 17.94 2.35
CA LYS A 132 -18.70 17.35 1.18
C LYS A 132 -17.69 16.97 0.12
N TRP A 133 -17.78 15.73 -0.36
CA TRP A 133 -16.90 15.17 -1.38
C TRP A 133 -17.68 14.27 -2.34
N PRO A 134 -17.21 14.04 -3.57
CA PRO A 134 -17.79 13.03 -4.46
C PRO A 134 -17.89 11.67 -3.78
N ALA A 135 -19.01 11.01 -3.92
CA ALA A 135 -19.20 9.64 -3.47
C ALA A 135 -18.12 8.73 -4.06
N ALA A 136 -17.89 7.59 -3.45
CA ALA A 136 -17.03 6.55 -4.01
C ALA A 136 -17.71 5.82 -5.17
N LEU A 137 -16.93 5.03 -5.92
CA LEU A 137 -17.52 4.09 -6.89
C LEU A 137 -18.45 3.10 -6.18
N ILE A 138 -18.02 2.55 -5.05
CA ILE A 138 -18.84 1.67 -4.20
C ILE A 138 -18.92 2.26 -2.80
N ASN A 139 -20.12 2.49 -2.33
CA ASN A 139 -20.43 3.07 -1.04
C ASN A 139 -21.27 2.11 -0.20
N VAL A 140 -20.89 1.94 1.06
CA VAL A 140 -21.76 1.46 2.15
C VAL A 140 -21.87 2.64 3.11
N TYR A 141 -23.05 3.26 3.18
CA TYR A 141 -23.23 4.54 3.83
C TYR A 141 -24.42 4.49 4.79
N ASP A 142 -24.14 4.47 6.11
CA ASP A 142 -25.14 4.31 7.17
C ASP A 142 -25.99 3.04 7.01
N GLU A 143 -25.31 1.91 6.76
CA GLU A 143 -25.93 0.62 6.49
C GLU A 143 -25.39 -0.46 7.44
N SER A 144 -26.10 -1.58 7.52
CA SER A 144 -25.69 -2.70 8.36
C SER A 144 -25.87 -4.04 7.64
N ASN A 145 -25.05 -5.03 8.03
CA ASN A 145 -25.11 -6.38 7.48
C ASN A 145 -24.89 -6.38 5.96
N VAL A 146 -23.73 -5.93 5.50
CA VAL A 146 -23.40 -5.79 4.08
C VAL A 146 -22.20 -6.65 3.71
N ARG A 147 -22.21 -7.19 2.49
CA ARG A 147 -21.06 -7.88 1.91
C ARG A 147 -20.67 -7.29 0.55
N ILE A 148 -19.38 -7.16 0.31
CA ILE A 148 -18.77 -6.95 -1.02
C ILE A 148 -17.78 -8.09 -1.21
N THR A 149 -18.05 -9.00 -2.15
CA THR A 149 -17.30 -10.26 -2.25
C THR A 149 -17.01 -10.66 -3.70
N GLY A 150 -16.21 -11.68 -3.88
CA GLY A 150 -15.94 -12.30 -5.17
C GLY A 150 -14.53 -12.03 -5.67
N LYS A 151 -14.14 -12.67 -6.78
CA LYS A 151 -12.79 -12.60 -7.36
C LYS A 151 -12.68 -11.64 -8.54
N GLY A 152 -13.65 -10.76 -8.70
CA GLY A 152 -13.65 -9.73 -9.74
C GLY A 152 -12.83 -8.50 -9.37
N VAL A 153 -12.97 -7.46 -10.16
CA VAL A 153 -12.14 -6.26 -10.10
C VAL A 153 -13.01 -5.01 -9.93
N ILE A 154 -12.63 -4.17 -8.99
CA ILE A 154 -13.08 -2.78 -8.85
C ILE A 154 -11.97 -1.91 -9.42
N ASP A 155 -12.22 -1.25 -10.55
CA ASP A 155 -11.24 -0.41 -11.23
C ASP A 155 -11.59 1.06 -11.01
N GLY A 156 -10.82 1.74 -10.18
CA GLY A 156 -10.99 3.17 -9.91
C GLY A 156 -10.70 4.06 -11.11
N ASN A 157 -10.11 3.51 -12.20
CA ASN A 157 -9.78 4.25 -13.44
C ASN A 157 -9.11 5.61 -13.20
N GLY A 158 -8.21 5.65 -12.20
CA GLY A 158 -7.73 6.84 -11.49
C GLY A 158 -6.92 7.84 -12.31
N LYS A 159 -6.35 7.44 -13.45
CA LYS A 159 -5.41 8.27 -14.22
C LYS A 159 -5.96 9.69 -14.55
N TYR A 160 -7.24 9.81 -14.84
CA TYR A 160 -7.88 11.11 -15.07
C TYR A 160 -7.70 12.08 -13.88
N TRP A 161 -7.90 11.60 -12.66
CA TRP A 161 -7.72 12.41 -11.45
C TRP A 161 -6.25 12.60 -11.07
N TRP A 162 -5.38 11.62 -11.40
CA TRP A 162 -3.94 11.75 -11.18
C TRP A 162 -3.34 12.84 -12.06
N ASP A 163 -3.71 12.88 -13.36
CA ASP A 163 -3.26 13.89 -14.29
C ASP A 163 -3.74 15.30 -13.87
N LYS A 164 -4.96 15.40 -13.34
CA LYS A 164 -5.46 16.67 -12.78
C LYS A 164 -4.65 17.12 -11.56
N PHE A 165 -4.23 16.21 -10.72
CA PHE A 165 -3.43 16.51 -9.53
C PHE A 165 -1.98 16.83 -9.90
N TRP A 166 -1.30 15.94 -10.62
CA TRP A 166 0.11 16.05 -10.93
C TRP A 166 0.41 16.96 -12.13
N GLY A 167 -0.48 17.03 -13.13
CA GLY A 167 -0.24 17.63 -14.43
C GLY A 167 0.43 16.66 -15.39
N ASP A 168 1.39 17.19 -16.16
CA ASP A 168 2.18 16.39 -17.07
C ASP A 168 3.20 15.49 -16.30
N PRO A 169 3.87 14.55 -16.99
CA PRO A 169 4.89 13.71 -16.37
C PRO A 169 6.09 14.45 -15.74
N LYS A 170 6.20 15.79 -15.97
CA LYS A 170 7.18 16.65 -15.32
C LYS A 170 6.61 17.39 -14.11
N TYR A 171 5.39 17.05 -13.70
CA TYR A 171 4.64 17.72 -12.62
C TYR A 171 4.39 19.20 -12.89
N THR A 172 4.20 19.58 -14.15
CA THR A 172 3.81 20.94 -14.56
C THR A 172 2.38 20.98 -15.04
N GLY A 173 1.66 22.06 -14.75
CA GLY A 173 0.27 22.24 -15.14
C GLY A 173 -0.76 21.48 -14.29
N GLY A 174 -0.34 20.76 -13.24
CA GLY A 174 -1.24 20.13 -12.29
C GLY A 174 -1.53 21.02 -11.07
N MET A 175 -2.62 20.70 -10.38
CA MET A 175 -3.02 21.46 -9.18
C MET A 175 -1.96 21.43 -8.08
N TRP A 176 -1.20 20.34 -7.95
CA TRP A 176 -0.16 20.22 -6.94
C TRP A 176 0.92 21.30 -7.08
N GLY A 177 1.43 21.51 -8.29
CA GLY A 177 2.42 22.56 -8.58
C GLY A 177 1.85 23.95 -8.36
N GLU A 178 0.66 24.22 -8.87
CA GLU A 178 -0.03 25.52 -8.70
C GLU A 178 -0.23 25.88 -7.23
N TYR A 179 -0.70 24.92 -6.41
CA TYR A 179 -0.95 25.14 -4.99
C TYR A 179 0.34 25.29 -4.18
N LYS A 180 1.39 24.57 -4.56
CA LYS A 180 2.72 24.72 -3.96
C LYS A 180 3.28 26.11 -4.21
N ASP A 181 3.19 26.62 -5.45
CA ASP A 181 3.68 27.95 -5.83
C ASP A 181 2.91 29.07 -5.09
N LYS A 182 1.65 28.86 -4.76
CA LYS A 182 0.82 29.78 -3.95
C LYS A 182 1.07 29.67 -2.45
N GLY A 183 1.94 28.75 -1.99
CA GLY A 183 2.17 28.50 -0.57
C GLY A 183 1.04 27.80 0.18
N ILE A 184 0.13 27.15 -0.55
CA ILE A 184 -1.02 26.42 0.01
C ILE A 184 -1.01 24.93 -0.38
N ARG A 185 0.18 24.30 -0.43
CA ARG A 185 0.33 22.86 -0.73
C ARG A 185 -0.63 21.98 0.09
N TRP A 186 -0.88 22.35 1.34
CA TRP A 186 -1.78 21.64 2.23
C TRP A 186 -3.24 21.59 1.74
N ALA A 187 -3.67 22.49 0.87
CA ALA A 187 -5.05 22.58 0.41
C ALA A 187 -5.37 21.71 -0.81
N VAL A 188 -4.36 21.30 -1.59
CA VAL A 188 -4.59 20.62 -2.88
C VAL A 188 -5.32 19.29 -2.72
N ASP A 189 -5.05 18.52 -1.66
CA ASP A 189 -5.71 17.24 -1.41
C ASP A 189 -7.21 17.38 -1.12
N TYR A 190 -7.64 18.56 -0.68
CA TYR A 190 -9.05 18.91 -0.39
C TYR A 190 -9.75 19.64 -1.54
N ASP A 191 -8.99 20.11 -2.52
CA ASP A 191 -9.53 20.86 -3.65
C ASP A 191 -9.49 20.08 -4.96
N CYS A 192 -8.54 19.17 -5.13
CA CYS A 192 -8.50 18.25 -6.25
C CYS A 192 -9.42 17.05 -5.96
N GLU A 193 -10.69 17.20 -6.33
CA GLU A 193 -11.68 16.15 -6.10
C GLU A 193 -11.37 14.91 -6.92
N ARG A 194 -11.14 13.81 -6.21
CA ARG A 194 -10.76 12.49 -6.77
C ARG A 194 -11.68 11.42 -6.21
N VAL A 195 -12.18 10.54 -7.05
CA VAL A 195 -13.10 9.47 -6.66
C VAL A 195 -12.34 8.34 -5.95
N ARG A 196 -12.85 7.91 -4.79
CA ARG A 196 -12.38 6.73 -4.06
C ARG A 196 -13.04 5.47 -4.61
N PRO A 197 -12.37 4.32 -4.67
CA PRO A 197 -13.02 3.08 -5.13
C PRO A 197 -14.05 2.53 -4.15
N VAL A 198 -13.72 2.40 -2.85
CA VAL A 198 -14.61 1.78 -1.85
C VAL A 198 -14.62 2.62 -0.57
N VAL A 199 -15.80 2.98 -0.10
CA VAL A 199 -16.01 3.69 1.16
C VAL A 199 -17.07 3.00 2.01
N ILE A 200 -16.69 2.70 3.25
CA ILE A 200 -17.58 2.23 4.31
C ILE A 200 -17.68 3.38 5.32
N TRP A 201 -18.87 3.97 5.44
CA TRP A 201 -19.12 5.15 6.25
C TRP A 201 -20.24 4.89 7.27
N GLU A 202 -19.97 5.13 8.53
CA GLU A 202 -20.93 4.98 9.66
C GLU A 202 -21.75 3.69 9.61
N SER A 203 -21.12 2.61 9.16
CA SER A 203 -21.78 1.32 8.90
C SER A 203 -21.27 0.24 9.85
N GLU A 204 -22.03 -0.84 9.99
CA GLU A 204 -21.67 -1.93 10.86
C GLU A 204 -21.93 -3.32 10.24
N ASP A 205 -21.22 -4.33 10.75
CA ASP A 205 -21.31 -5.71 10.27
C ASP A 205 -21.04 -5.83 8.75
N VAL A 206 -19.89 -5.32 8.31
CA VAL A 206 -19.51 -5.29 6.89
C VAL A 206 -18.38 -6.28 6.60
N LEU A 207 -18.55 -7.10 5.56
CA LEU A 207 -17.52 -8.01 5.04
C LEU A 207 -17.05 -7.57 3.65
N LEU A 208 -15.74 -7.32 3.51
CA LEU A 208 -15.05 -7.07 2.23
C LEU A 208 -14.14 -8.27 1.95
N LYS A 209 -14.39 -9.04 0.86
CA LYS A 209 -13.68 -10.31 0.68
C LYS A 209 -13.31 -10.65 -0.76
N ASP A 210 -12.02 -11.03 -0.96
CA ASP A 210 -11.45 -11.69 -2.14
C ASP A 210 -11.39 -10.88 -3.45
N PHE A 211 -11.91 -9.68 -3.52
CA PHE A 211 -11.87 -8.87 -4.74
C PHE A 211 -10.55 -8.11 -4.91
N THR A 212 -10.27 -7.69 -6.15
CA THR A 212 -9.14 -6.83 -6.48
C THR A 212 -9.61 -5.39 -6.68
N VAL A 213 -8.91 -4.41 -6.07
CA VAL A 213 -9.07 -2.99 -6.36
C VAL A 213 -7.84 -2.49 -7.08
N LYS A 214 -8.02 -1.71 -8.15
CA LYS A 214 -6.89 -1.12 -8.87
C LYS A 214 -7.14 0.32 -9.29
N ARG A 215 -6.04 1.06 -9.51
CA ARG A 215 -6.03 2.42 -10.05
C ARG A 215 -6.98 3.38 -9.31
N ALA A 216 -6.88 3.41 -7.99
CA ALA A 216 -7.67 4.32 -7.15
C ALA A 216 -7.40 5.79 -7.50
N GLY A 217 -8.43 6.62 -7.58
CA GLY A 217 -8.28 8.06 -7.73
C GLY A 217 -7.77 8.74 -6.45
N PHE A 218 -8.15 8.20 -5.31
CA PHE A 218 -7.78 8.60 -3.94
C PHE A 218 -7.85 7.36 -3.04
N TRP A 219 -7.66 7.46 -1.72
CA TRP A 219 -7.68 6.33 -0.76
C TRP A 219 -8.54 5.15 -1.23
N THR A 220 -7.93 3.96 -1.28
CA THR A 220 -8.51 2.83 -2.03
C THR A 220 -9.69 2.17 -1.32
N VAL A 221 -9.49 1.75 -0.08
CA VAL A 221 -10.53 1.19 0.79
C VAL A 221 -10.55 2.01 2.08
N SER A 222 -11.60 2.78 2.27
CA SER A 222 -11.73 3.67 3.42
C SER A 222 -12.81 3.19 4.36
N LEU A 223 -12.43 2.84 5.60
CA LEU A 223 -13.33 2.45 6.68
C LEU A 223 -13.41 3.63 7.65
N THR A 224 -14.49 4.41 7.60
CA THR A 224 -14.61 5.62 8.37
C THR A 224 -15.82 5.56 9.29
N TYR A 225 -15.63 5.80 10.59
CA TYR A 225 -16.66 5.79 11.62
C TYR A 225 -17.44 4.49 11.75
N SER A 226 -16.91 3.41 11.23
CA SER A 226 -17.61 2.13 11.12
C SER A 226 -17.22 1.16 12.23
N THR A 227 -18.07 0.20 12.50
CA THR A 227 -17.90 -0.76 13.59
C THR A 227 -18.10 -2.19 13.07
N ARG A 228 -17.28 -3.13 13.50
CA ARG A 228 -17.31 -4.55 13.08
C ARG A 228 -17.20 -4.69 11.55
N VAL A 229 -16.04 -4.27 11.03
CA VAL A 229 -15.71 -4.45 9.61
C VAL A 229 -14.59 -5.49 9.47
N HIS A 230 -14.81 -6.46 8.61
CA HIS A 230 -13.86 -7.51 8.27
C HIS A 230 -13.40 -7.33 6.82
N VAL A 231 -12.10 -7.19 6.62
CA VAL A 231 -11.46 -7.15 5.30
C VAL A 231 -10.56 -8.37 5.19
N ASP A 232 -10.91 -9.30 4.29
CA ASP A 232 -10.23 -10.58 4.14
C ASP A 232 -9.86 -10.84 2.66
N GLY A 233 -8.57 -11.02 2.37
CA GLY A 233 -8.09 -11.42 1.06
C GLY A 233 -8.22 -10.35 -0.05
N VAL A 234 -8.41 -9.09 0.30
CA VAL A 234 -8.48 -8.00 -0.69
C VAL A 234 -7.11 -7.73 -1.29
N ILE A 235 -7.07 -7.60 -2.62
CA ILE A 235 -5.87 -7.31 -3.40
C ILE A 235 -5.92 -5.87 -3.89
N VAL A 236 -4.88 -5.07 -3.61
CA VAL A 236 -4.75 -3.70 -4.12
C VAL A 236 -3.61 -3.61 -5.13
N ARG A 237 -3.88 -3.00 -6.29
CA ARG A 237 -2.90 -2.80 -7.38
C ARG A 237 -3.06 -1.40 -7.97
N ASN A 238 -2.55 -0.39 -7.29
CA ASN A 238 -2.73 1.01 -7.68
C ASN A 238 -1.69 1.53 -8.67
N ASN A 239 -0.51 0.90 -8.74
CA ASN A 239 0.60 1.38 -9.58
C ASN A 239 0.53 0.87 -11.03
N ILE A 240 -0.68 0.77 -11.60
CA ILE A 240 -0.89 0.34 -13.00
C ILE A 240 -1.15 1.55 -13.89
N GLY A 241 -0.24 1.80 -14.84
CA GLY A 241 -0.36 2.91 -15.82
C GLY A 241 -0.10 4.30 -15.21
N GLY A 242 0.60 4.37 -14.10
CA GLY A 242 0.96 5.57 -13.37
C GLY A 242 0.91 5.36 -11.86
N HIS A 243 1.09 6.44 -11.12
CA HIS A 243 0.95 6.41 -9.66
C HIS A 243 -0.03 7.50 -9.19
N GLY A 244 -0.99 7.10 -8.38
CA GLY A 244 -2.01 8.00 -7.85
C GLY A 244 -1.52 8.76 -6.62
N PRO A 245 -1.77 10.08 -6.53
CA PRO A 245 -1.52 10.83 -5.30
C PRO A 245 -2.46 10.34 -4.18
N SER A 246 -1.90 10.08 -2.99
CA SER A 246 -2.68 9.62 -1.83
C SER A 246 -3.56 8.41 -2.17
N SER A 247 -2.97 7.40 -2.83
CA SER A 247 -3.66 6.15 -3.18
C SER A 247 -3.35 5.07 -2.14
N ASP A 248 -3.54 5.42 -0.87
CA ASP A 248 -3.38 4.53 0.28
C ASP A 248 -4.16 3.21 0.06
N GLY A 249 -3.68 2.11 0.60
CA GLY A 249 -4.29 0.79 0.37
C GLY A 249 -5.58 0.59 1.18
N ILE A 250 -5.46 0.40 2.49
CA ILE A 250 -6.61 0.23 3.40
C ILE A 250 -6.47 1.20 4.56
N ASP A 251 -7.40 2.13 4.66
CA ASP A 251 -7.48 3.14 5.70
C ASP A 251 -8.58 2.82 6.72
N THR A 252 -8.20 2.64 7.98
CA THR A 252 -9.14 2.58 9.10
C THR A 252 -9.14 3.90 9.84
N ASP A 253 -10.18 4.71 9.66
CA ASP A 253 -10.28 6.06 10.22
C ASP A 253 -11.40 6.16 11.27
N SER A 254 -11.03 6.40 12.53
CA SER A 254 -11.97 6.54 13.66
C SER A 254 -13.01 5.43 13.74
N SER A 255 -12.61 4.22 13.41
CA SER A 255 -13.45 3.02 13.36
C SER A 255 -13.09 2.05 14.48
N LYS A 256 -13.97 1.10 14.77
CA LYS A 256 -13.87 0.23 15.94
C LYS A 256 -14.17 -1.23 15.59
N ASP A 257 -13.48 -2.14 16.29
CA ASP A 257 -13.64 -3.58 16.11
C ASP A 257 -13.42 -3.99 14.65
N ILE A 258 -12.20 -3.81 14.18
CA ILE A 258 -11.79 -4.03 12.78
C ILE A 258 -10.82 -5.20 12.70
N LEU A 259 -11.02 -6.08 11.72
CA LEU A 259 -10.07 -7.13 11.34
C LEU A 259 -9.71 -6.97 9.86
N VAL A 260 -8.42 -6.79 9.57
CA VAL A 260 -7.88 -6.80 8.20
C VAL A 260 -6.87 -7.93 8.10
N GLU A 261 -7.09 -8.85 7.18
CA GLU A 261 -6.23 -10.01 7.05
C GLU A 261 -6.07 -10.52 5.62
N ASN A 262 -4.98 -11.27 5.39
CA ASN A 262 -4.69 -11.97 4.13
C ASN A 262 -4.64 -11.06 2.89
N CYS A 263 -4.44 -9.76 3.05
CA CYS A 263 -4.42 -8.78 1.96
C CYS A 263 -3.04 -8.71 1.30
N ASP A 264 -3.01 -8.41 -0.01
CA ASP A 264 -1.80 -8.19 -0.79
C ASP A 264 -1.86 -6.81 -1.46
N ILE A 265 -1.02 -5.86 -1.02
CA ILE A 265 -1.17 -4.45 -1.33
C ILE A 265 0.06 -3.91 -2.06
N ASP A 266 -0.19 -3.26 -3.19
CA ASP A 266 0.76 -2.49 -3.98
C ASP A 266 0.14 -1.13 -4.31
N CYS A 267 0.57 -0.07 -3.62
CA CYS A 267 0.03 1.28 -3.77
C CYS A 267 1.13 2.33 -3.83
N ASN A 268 0.78 3.60 -4.02
CA ASN A 268 1.75 4.69 -4.10
C ASN A 268 1.87 5.53 -2.81
N ASP A 269 1.05 5.26 -1.81
CA ASP A 269 1.14 5.91 -0.48
C ASP A 269 1.17 4.81 0.61
N ASP A 270 0.63 5.04 1.80
CA ASP A 270 0.66 4.05 2.88
C ASP A 270 -0.19 2.80 2.55
N ASN A 271 0.36 1.60 2.74
CA ASN A 271 -0.37 0.37 2.37
C ASN A 271 -1.49 0.03 3.36
N LEU A 272 -1.16 -0.07 4.64
CA LEU A 272 -2.09 -0.26 5.74
C LEU A 272 -2.01 0.97 6.63
N CYS A 273 -3.15 1.58 6.95
CA CYS A 273 -3.15 2.87 7.62
C CYS A 273 -4.24 2.99 8.68
N ILE A 274 -3.89 3.54 9.84
CA ILE A 274 -4.82 3.85 10.91
C ILE A 274 -4.83 5.35 11.13
N LYS A 275 -6.01 5.95 11.11
CA LYS A 275 -6.24 7.38 11.17
C LYS A 275 -7.34 7.71 12.18
N ALA A 276 -7.35 8.94 12.71
CA ALA A 276 -8.35 9.38 13.68
C ALA A 276 -8.64 10.89 13.61
N GLY A 277 -8.66 11.46 12.41
CA GLY A 277 -8.97 12.88 12.20
C GLY A 277 -7.82 13.83 12.37
N LYS A 278 -7.98 15.03 11.82
CA LYS A 278 -6.94 16.04 11.64
C LYS A 278 -7.23 17.34 12.39
N ASP A 279 -6.26 17.80 13.19
CA ASP A 279 -6.19 19.12 13.81
C ASP A 279 -7.46 19.50 14.61
N ALA A 280 -7.87 20.74 14.55
CA ALA A 280 -9.03 21.24 15.29
C ALA A 280 -10.33 20.49 14.95
N ASP A 281 -10.54 20.12 13.68
CA ASP A 281 -11.73 19.36 13.27
C ASP A 281 -11.70 17.92 13.82
N GLY A 282 -10.56 17.25 13.76
CA GLY A 282 -10.39 15.91 14.33
C GLY A 282 -10.58 15.91 15.86
N LEU A 283 -10.07 16.92 16.56
CA LEU A 283 -10.28 17.11 18.00
C LEU A 283 -11.73 17.44 18.34
N ARG A 284 -12.44 18.17 17.48
CA ARG A 284 -13.88 18.44 17.61
C ARG A 284 -14.72 17.16 17.53
N VAL A 285 -14.40 16.31 16.54
CA VAL A 285 -15.09 15.02 16.34
C VAL A 285 -14.75 14.05 17.47
N ASN A 286 -13.47 13.97 17.86
CA ASN A 286 -12.96 13.21 19.00
C ASN A 286 -13.41 11.73 18.99
N ARG A 287 -13.37 11.06 17.84
CA ARG A 287 -13.64 9.62 17.70
C ARG A 287 -12.32 8.86 17.52
N PRO A 288 -11.97 7.92 18.40
CA PRO A 288 -10.74 7.15 18.27
C PRO A 288 -10.87 6.04 17.21
N ALA A 289 -9.72 5.58 16.74
CA ALA A 289 -9.58 4.28 16.09
C ALA A 289 -9.18 3.25 17.15
N GLU A 290 -10.01 2.22 17.38
CA GLU A 290 -9.78 1.30 18.50
C GLU A 290 -10.17 -0.15 18.24
N ASN A 291 -9.51 -1.08 18.95
CA ASN A 291 -9.74 -2.51 18.86
C ASN A 291 -9.55 -3.02 17.42
N ILE A 292 -8.35 -2.85 16.89
CA ILE A 292 -8.02 -3.13 15.49
C ILE A 292 -6.98 -4.26 15.44
N VAL A 293 -7.20 -5.23 14.58
CA VAL A 293 -6.22 -6.27 14.25
C VAL A 293 -5.91 -6.21 12.75
N TYR A 294 -4.61 -6.08 12.42
CA TYR A 294 -4.09 -6.25 11.07
C TYR A 294 -3.15 -7.44 11.06
N ARG A 295 -3.39 -8.44 10.21
CA ARG A 295 -2.57 -9.65 10.19
C ARG A 295 -2.42 -10.32 8.82
N ASN A 296 -1.34 -11.08 8.66
CA ASN A 296 -1.09 -11.94 7.50
C ASN A 296 -1.17 -11.19 6.15
N CYS A 297 -0.78 -9.92 6.12
CA CYS A 297 -0.80 -9.12 4.91
C CYS A 297 0.61 -8.99 4.30
N ILE A 298 0.65 -8.82 2.98
CA ILE A 298 1.87 -8.56 2.22
C ILE A 298 1.76 -7.15 1.63
N THR A 299 2.81 -6.35 1.81
CA THR A 299 2.94 -5.06 1.14
C THR A 299 4.12 -5.05 0.20
N ARG A 300 3.97 -4.33 -0.91
CA ARG A 300 4.96 -4.24 -1.96
C ARG A 300 5.48 -2.81 -2.05
N SER A 301 5.25 -2.09 -3.13
CA SER A 301 5.56 -0.66 -3.18
C SER A 301 4.71 0.12 -2.17
N GLY A 302 5.05 1.38 -1.96
CA GLY A 302 4.33 2.29 -1.08
C GLY A 302 5.20 2.93 -0.01
N HIS A 303 4.63 3.89 0.71
CA HIS A 303 5.37 4.69 1.67
C HIS A 303 5.41 4.09 3.09
N GLY A 304 4.50 3.21 3.45
CA GLY A 304 4.47 2.54 4.75
C GLY A 304 3.90 1.14 4.68
N LEU A 305 4.53 0.16 5.37
CA LEU A 305 3.93 -1.16 5.59
C LEU A 305 2.66 -1.00 6.42
N ILE A 306 2.83 -0.42 7.61
CA ILE A 306 1.75 -0.03 8.52
C ILE A 306 2.03 1.37 9.05
N THR A 307 1.10 2.28 8.86
CA THR A 307 1.21 3.68 9.25
C THR A 307 0.16 4.06 10.28
N LEU A 308 0.60 4.67 11.39
CA LEU A 308 -0.27 5.33 12.35
C LEU A 308 -0.20 6.83 12.10
N GLY A 309 -1.29 7.39 11.56
CA GLY A 309 -1.36 8.81 11.21
C GLY A 309 -1.26 9.07 9.69
N SER A 310 -1.00 10.35 9.29
CA SER A 310 -0.73 11.55 10.14
C SER A 310 -1.94 12.08 10.92
N GLU A 311 -3.12 11.66 10.62
CA GLU A 311 -4.38 12.09 11.24
C GLU A 311 -4.57 11.36 12.57
N THR A 312 -4.16 11.97 13.70
CA THR A 312 -4.11 11.32 15.02
C THR A 312 -5.06 11.91 16.06
N SER A 313 -5.82 12.96 15.72
CA SER A 313 -6.51 13.83 16.67
C SER A 313 -7.49 13.12 17.63
N GLY A 314 -8.22 12.11 17.15
CA GLY A 314 -9.15 11.33 17.97
C GLY A 314 -8.50 10.26 18.84
N GLY A 315 -7.20 10.01 18.63
CA GLY A 315 -6.45 8.94 19.32
C GLY A 315 -6.60 7.56 18.67
N MET A 316 -5.65 6.66 19.03
CA MET A 316 -5.62 5.28 18.55
C MET A 316 -5.25 4.37 19.72
N ARG A 317 -5.97 3.25 19.90
CA ARG A 317 -5.69 2.35 21.04
C ARG A 317 -6.16 0.93 20.82
N ASN A 318 -5.52 0.03 21.58
CA ASN A 318 -5.80 -1.41 21.54
C ASN A 318 -5.67 -1.96 20.11
N ILE A 319 -4.47 -1.89 19.57
CA ILE A 319 -4.16 -2.28 18.19
C ILE A 319 -3.14 -3.42 18.23
N GLU A 320 -3.38 -4.46 17.46
CA GLU A 320 -2.46 -5.58 17.30
C GLU A 320 -2.18 -5.83 15.82
N VAL A 321 -0.89 -5.88 15.47
CA VAL A 321 -0.43 -5.99 14.08
C VAL A 321 0.59 -7.10 13.98
N TYR A 322 0.31 -8.16 13.21
CA TYR A 322 1.22 -9.30 13.15
C TYR A 322 1.16 -10.12 11.86
N GLY A 323 2.18 -10.95 11.66
CA GLY A 323 2.28 -11.79 10.47
C GLY A 323 2.43 -11.00 9.18
N LEU A 324 2.92 -9.74 9.24
CA LEU A 324 3.07 -8.90 8.07
C LEU A 324 4.39 -9.13 7.35
N LYS A 325 4.37 -8.98 6.02
CA LYS A 325 5.57 -9.02 5.18
C LYS A 325 5.65 -7.76 4.31
N ALA A 326 6.78 -7.06 4.41
CA ALA A 326 7.09 -5.95 3.51
C ALA A 326 8.21 -6.35 2.55
N ILE A 327 7.99 -6.12 1.24
CA ILE A 327 8.96 -6.43 0.18
C ILE A 327 9.12 -5.18 -0.69
N GLY A 328 10.18 -4.39 -0.43
CA GLY A 328 10.45 -3.16 -1.19
C GLY A 328 9.58 -1.95 -0.82
N THR A 329 8.77 -2.04 0.24
CA THR A 329 8.06 -0.88 0.81
C THR A 329 9.08 0.10 1.40
N ASN A 330 8.93 1.40 1.18
CA ASN A 330 9.94 2.38 1.60
C ASN A 330 10.12 2.46 3.13
N ILE A 331 9.02 2.48 3.88
CA ILE A 331 9.02 2.54 5.34
C ILE A 331 8.27 1.32 5.90
N GLY A 332 8.78 0.74 6.97
CA GLY A 332 8.13 -0.38 7.66
C GLY A 332 7.03 0.10 8.63
N ILE A 333 7.29 0.05 9.92
CA ILE A 333 6.40 0.58 10.95
C ILE A 333 6.61 2.09 11.01
N ARG A 334 5.55 2.82 10.73
CA ARG A 334 5.60 4.27 10.56
C ARG A 334 4.65 4.97 11.53
N PHE A 335 5.19 5.87 12.35
CA PHE A 335 4.38 6.84 13.08
C PHE A 335 4.56 8.21 12.44
N LYS A 336 3.49 8.88 12.13
CA LYS A 336 3.53 10.25 11.63
C LYS A 336 2.44 11.10 12.25
N SER A 337 2.80 12.33 12.66
CA SER A 337 1.90 13.31 13.24
C SER A 337 2.47 14.72 13.13
N ALA A 338 1.82 15.71 13.72
CA ALA A 338 2.30 17.08 13.79
C ALA A 338 1.85 17.75 15.10
N LYS A 339 2.52 18.82 15.51
CA LYS A 339 2.25 19.54 16.78
C LYS A 339 0.85 20.20 16.85
N VAL A 340 0.05 20.06 15.81
CA VAL A 340 -1.33 20.56 15.73
C VAL A 340 -2.38 19.43 15.68
N ARG A 341 -1.91 18.16 15.60
CA ARG A 341 -2.79 16.98 15.49
C ARG A 341 -3.43 16.58 16.81
N GLY A 342 -2.63 16.58 17.88
CA GLY A 342 -3.04 15.98 19.15
C GLY A 342 -3.26 14.47 19.06
N GLY A 343 -4.05 13.98 20.00
CA GLY A 343 -4.39 12.56 20.13
C GLY A 343 -3.42 11.78 20.99
N LEU A 344 -3.95 10.71 21.60
CA LEU A 344 -3.20 9.73 22.39
C LEU A 344 -3.18 8.41 21.61
N ILE A 345 -1.97 7.93 21.34
CA ILE A 345 -1.72 6.68 20.62
C ILE A 345 -1.05 5.73 21.61
N GLU A 346 -1.77 4.68 22.01
CA GLU A 346 -1.32 3.80 23.07
C GLU A 346 -1.82 2.33 22.97
N ASN A 347 -1.18 1.45 23.71
CA ASN A 347 -1.53 0.03 23.78
C ASN A 347 -1.50 -0.64 22.41
N ILE A 348 -0.34 -0.60 21.78
CA ILE A 348 -0.13 -1.13 20.43
C ILE A 348 0.90 -2.23 20.46
N TYR A 349 0.60 -3.35 19.82
CA TYR A 349 1.48 -4.48 19.73
C TYR A 349 1.77 -4.86 18.29
N PHE A 350 3.06 -4.80 17.90
CA PHE A 350 3.57 -5.26 16.61
C PHE A 350 4.39 -6.52 16.84
N HIS A 351 4.08 -7.62 16.13
CA HIS A 351 4.88 -8.84 16.25
C HIS A 351 4.85 -9.72 15.00
N ASP A 352 5.80 -10.67 14.92
CA ASP A 352 5.91 -11.60 13.78
C ASP A 352 5.94 -10.87 12.42
N ILE A 353 6.84 -9.89 12.26
CA ILE A 353 6.92 -9.07 11.06
C ILE A 353 8.26 -9.32 10.33
N GLU A 354 8.19 -9.55 9.04
CA GLU A 354 9.35 -9.69 8.16
C GLU A 354 9.42 -8.50 7.19
N MET A 355 10.58 -7.84 7.13
CA MET A 355 10.84 -6.72 6.23
C MET A 355 12.09 -7.00 5.40
N LYS A 356 11.95 -6.95 4.09
CA LYS A 356 13.07 -7.09 3.17
C LYS A 356 13.11 -5.92 2.20
N ASP A 357 14.32 -5.35 2.03
CA ASP A 357 14.53 -4.19 1.16
C ASP A 357 13.65 -3.00 1.55
N VAL A 358 13.46 -2.78 2.87
CA VAL A 358 12.71 -1.67 3.44
C VAL A 358 13.71 -0.64 3.95
N ALA A 359 13.79 0.52 3.30
CA ALA A 359 14.82 1.51 3.58
C ALA A 359 14.81 2.02 5.03
N ASN A 360 13.64 2.23 5.61
CA ASN A 360 13.45 2.74 6.96
C ASN A 360 12.46 1.86 7.74
N PRO A 361 12.87 0.73 8.32
CA PRO A 361 11.95 -0.21 8.97
C PRO A 361 11.20 0.38 10.17
N PHE A 362 11.82 1.28 10.93
CA PHE A 362 11.21 1.93 12.10
C PHE A 362 11.40 3.45 11.99
N HIS A 363 10.32 4.15 11.61
CA HIS A 363 10.36 5.58 11.33
C HIS A 363 9.23 6.33 12.03
N PHE A 364 9.57 7.04 13.10
CA PHE A 364 8.62 7.74 13.98
C PHE A 364 8.84 9.25 13.87
N GLU A 365 8.15 9.91 12.93
CA GLU A 365 8.27 11.34 12.66
C GLU A 365 7.00 12.10 13.12
N LEU A 366 7.07 12.75 14.26
CA LEU A 366 5.97 13.54 14.81
C LEU A 366 5.96 15.01 14.35
N ASN A 367 6.96 15.44 13.58
CA ASN A 367 6.93 16.71 12.87
C ASN A 367 6.86 16.49 11.35
N TRP A 368 5.93 15.61 10.98
CA TRP A 368 5.83 15.11 9.61
C TRP A 368 5.35 16.20 8.64
N TYR A 369 6.09 16.34 7.56
CA TYR A 369 5.80 17.14 6.38
C TYR A 369 5.18 18.51 6.71
N PRO A 370 5.98 19.48 7.19
CA PRO A 370 5.47 20.77 7.66
C PRO A 370 4.61 21.55 6.66
N GLU A 371 4.93 21.52 5.36
CA GLU A 371 4.16 22.20 4.30
C GLU A 371 2.74 21.65 4.15
N TYR A 372 2.50 20.40 4.53
CA TYR A 372 1.17 19.77 4.55
C TYR A 372 0.50 19.89 5.91
N SER A 373 1.28 19.79 6.98
CA SER A 373 0.76 19.65 8.33
C SER A 373 0.36 20.97 8.97
N TYR A 374 1.08 22.07 8.69
CA TYR A 374 0.81 23.38 9.29
C TYR A 374 0.11 24.27 8.26
N CYS A 375 -1.23 24.26 8.31
CA CYS A 375 -2.06 24.97 7.35
C CYS A 375 -2.15 26.45 7.72
N THR A 376 -1.60 27.32 6.87
CA THR A 376 -1.69 28.78 7.04
C THR A 376 -2.14 29.39 5.71
N ILE A 377 -3.17 30.22 5.75
CA ILE A 377 -3.63 30.96 4.57
C ILE A 377 -2.71 32.18 4.40
N PRO A 378 -2.00 32.32 3.27
CA PRO A 378 -1.15 33.47 3.01
C PRO A 378 -1.95 34.77 2.88
N ASP A 379 -1.42 35.89 3.39
CA ASP A 379 -2.08 37.21 3.40
C ASP A 379 -2.37 37.76 1.99
N ASN A 380 -1.65 37.28 0.97
CA ASN A 380 -1.83 37.70 -0.42
C ASN A 380 -2.96 36.99 -1.16
N ILE A 381 -3.66 36.05 -0.53
CA ILE A 381 -4.82 35.38 -1.12
C ILE A 381 -6.06 36.25 -0.87
N PRO A 382 -6.81 36.65 -1.91
CA PRO A 382 -8.05 37.41 -1.76
C PRO A 382 -9.09 36.64 -0.93
N GLU A 383 -9.83 37.37 -0.09
CA GLU A 383 -10.84 36.79 0.80
C GLU A 383 -11.90 35.97 0.06
N GLU A 384 -12.28 36.39 -1.15
CA GLU A 384 -13.23 35.71 -2.04
C GLU A 384 -12.74 34.39 -2.61
N GLU A 385 -11.43 34.14 -2.62
CA GLU A 385 -10.83 32.87 -3.05
C GLU A 385 -10.69 31.87 -1.89
N ILE A 386 -10.82 32.32 -0.64
CA ILE A 386 -10.66 31.48 0.54
C ILE A 386 -11.89 30.57 0.70
N LYS A 387 -11.68 29.28 0.57
CA LYS A 387 -12.73 28.28 0.69
C LYS A 387 -13.01 27.93 2.16
N ASP A 388 -14.26 27.58 2.51
CA ASP A 388 -14.64 27.22 3.88
C ASP A 388 -13.75 26.13 4.47
N ARG A 389 -13.41 25.10 3.68
CA ARG A 389 -12.51 24.03 4.10
C ARG A 389 -11.10 24.50 4.41
N TRP A 390 -10.62 25.58 3.78
CA TRP A 390 -9.33 26.18 4.10
C TRP A 390 -9.37 26.82 5.49
N ARG A 391 -10.48 27.44 5.85
CA ARG A 391 -10.69 28.01 7.19
C ARG A 391 -10.73 26.92 8.25
N VAL A 392 -11.38 25.77 7.94
CA VAL A 392 -11.36 24.60 8.83
C VAL A 392 -9.94 24.07 9.02
N LEU A 393 -9.19 23.90 7.93
CA LEU A 393 -7.82 23.38 7.96
C LEU A 393 -6.83 24.31 8.69
N SER A 394 -7.02 25.64 8.57
CA SER A 394 -6.16 26.64 9.22
C SER A 394 -6.62 27.03 10.63
N GLN A 395 -7.71 26.42 11.14
CA GLN A 395 -8.15 26.66 12.49
C GLN A 395 -7.10 26.23 13.51
N ARG A 396 -6.76 27.14 14.43
CA ARG A 396 -5.83 26.82 15.52
C ARG A 396 -6.44 25.88 16.53
N VAL A 397 -5.61 24.99 17.05
CA VAL A 397 -5.97 24.14 18.19
C VAL A 397 -5.74 24.96 19.46
N GLU A 398 -6.78 25.07 20.28
CA GLU A 398 -6.73 25.79 21.55
C GLU A 398 -7.26 24.92 22.71
N PRO A 399 -6.54 24.88 23.84
CA PRO A 399 -5.19 25.41 24.01
C PRO A 399 -4.17 24.60 23.20
N GLU A 400 -3.02 25.20 22.83
CA GLU A 400 -1.99 24.61 21.96
C GLU A 400 -1.50 23.24 22.42
N GLU A 401 -1.47 22.98 23.71
CA GLU A 401 -1.04 21.71 24.30
C GLU A 401 -1.90 20.52 23.85
N LYS A 402 -3.18 20.75 23.51
CA LYS A 402 -4.06 19.72 22.95
C LYS A 402 -3.64 19.28 21.56
N GLY A 403 -2.88 20.12 20.85
CA GLY A 403 -2.34 19.80 19.53
C GLY A 403 -1.10 18.91 19.57
N ILE A 404 -0.47 18.70 20.73
CA ILE A 404 0.73 17.88 20.83
C ILE A 404 0.33 16.40 20.91
N PRO A 405 0.70 15.57 19.90
CA PRO A 405 0.39 14.14 19.92
C PRO A 405 1.24 13.40 20.97
N GLU A 406 0.69 12.33 21.51
CA GLU A 406 1.38 11.47 22.49
C GLU A 406 1.38 10.01 22.01
N PHE A 407 2.57 9.42 21.90
CA PHE A 407 2.75 8.01 21.53
C PHE A 407 3.44 7.29 22.67
N ARG A 408 2.77 6.25 23.21
CA ARG A 408 3.27 5.51 24.38
C ARG A 408 2.77 4.06 24.46
N ASN A 409 3.43 3.30 25.31
CA ASN A 409 3.06 1.92 25.62
C ASN A 409 2.90 1.07 24.36
N ILE A 410 3.99 0.96 23.61
CA ILE A 410 4.05 0.25 22.34
C ILE A 410 5.09 -0.86 22.44
N THR A 411 4.70 -2.07 22.08
CA THR A 411 5.57 -3.23 22.06
C THR A 411 5.85 -3.67 20.61
N LEU A 412 7.12 -3.94 20.32
CA LEU A 412 7.56 -4.49 19.04
C LEU A 412 8.36 -5.76 19.33
N SER A 413 7.85 -6.91 18.86
CA SER A 413 8.53 -8.19 19.12
C SER A 413 8.61 -9.08 17.89
N ASP A 414 9.59 -9.97 17.91
CA ASP A 414 9.74 -11.03 16.90
C ASP A 414 9.75 -10.47 15.47
N ILE A 415 10.57 -9.40 15.25
CA ILE A 415 10.67 -8.70 13.97
C ILE A 415 12.04 -8.95 13.34
N LYS A 416 12.01 -9.30 12.05
CA LYS A 416 13.21 -9.49 11.24
C LYS A 416 13.26 -8.48 10.11
N VAL A 417 14.40 -7.77 10.00
CA VAL A 417 14.65 -6.79 8.94
C VAL A 417 15.94 -7.15 8.22
N GLU A 418 15.87 -7.21 6.89
CA GLU A 418 16.99 -7.45 5.99
C GLU A 418 17.17 -6.28 5.03
N ASN A 419 18.42 -5.83 4.85
CA ASN A 419 18.84 -4.83 3.87
C ASN A 419 18.11 -3.48 4.00
N ALA A 420 18.20 -2.87 5.20
CA ALA A 420 17.70 -1.51 5.42
C ALA A 420 18.81 -0.45 5.25
N GLU A 421 18.42 0.80 4.98
CA GLU A 421 19.33 1.93 4.97
C GLU A 421 19.61 2.39 6.40
N ARG A 422 18.57 2.70 7.16
CA ARG A 422 18.66 3.22 8.52
C ARG A 422 17.70 2.44 9.43
N ALA A 423 18.25 1.85 10.49
CA ALA A 423 17.50 0.98 11.39
C ALA A 423 16.41 1.71 12.17
N PHE A 424 16.80 2.74 12.94
CA PHE A 424 15.90 3.43 13.86
C PHE A 424 15.87 4.94 13.60
N TYR A 425 14.67 5.50 13.59
CA TYR A 425 14.48 6.93 13.54
C TYR A 425 13.29 7.35 14.40
N ALA A 426 13.50 8.32 15.30
CA ALA A 426 12.44 8.99 16.02
C ALA A 426 12.70 10.49 16.14
N ASN A 427 11.67 11.29 15.89
CA ASN A 427 11.67 12.72 16.07
C ASN A 427 10.34 13.18 16.68
N ALA A 428 10.35 13.48 17.97
CA ALA A 428 9.18 13.91 18.72
C ALA A 428 9.36 15.34 19.28
N TYR A 429 8.68 15.64 20.38
CA TYR A 429 8.67 16.95 21.02
C TYR A 429 9.16 16.88 22.47
N PRO A 430 9.78 17.95 22.98
CA PRO A 430 10.22 17.99 24.37
C PRO A 430 9.06 17.89 25.36
N GLU A 431 7.88 18.40 24.98
CA GLU A 431 6.68 18.38 25.83
C GLU A 431 6.06 16.98 25.95
N LYS A 432 6.19 16.17 24.89
CA LYS A 432 5.69 14.78 24.82
C LYS A 432 6.66 13.93 24.02
N PRO A 433 7.70 13.38 24.63
CA PRO A 433 8.58 12.40 23.99
C PRO A 433 7.78 11.15 23.56
N ILE A 434 8.28 10.41 22.60
CA ILE A 434 7.77 9.05 22.34
C ILE A 434 8.32 8.16 23.48
N HIS A 435 7.42 7.54 24.27
CA HIS A 435 7.85 6.87 25.50
C HIS A 435 7.19 5.51 25.74
N ASP A 436 7.84 4.75 26.63
CA ASP A 436 7.43 3.41 27.02
C ASP A 436 7.31 2.48 25.79
N ILE A 437 8.42 2.39 25.05
CA ILE A 437 8.53 1.50 23.88
C ILE A 437 9.35 0.27 24.26
N HIS A 438 8.79 -0.91 24.04
CA HIS A 438 9.38 -2.17 24.42
C HIS A 438 9.73 -3.01 23.19
N TRP A 439 11.03 -3.27 23.02
CA TRP A 439 11.55 -4.09 21.92
C TRP A 439 11.96 -5.46 22.45
N LYS A 440 11.56 -6.52 21.74
CA LYS A 440 11.90 -7.89 22.12
C LYS A 440 12.14 -8.77 20.90
N ASN A 441 13.25 -9.54 20.89
CA ASN A 441 13.58 -10.46 19.81
C ASN A 441 13.58 -9.79 18.42
N VAL A 442 14.24 -8.64 18.27
CA VAL A 442 14.27 -7.88 17.02
C VAL A 442 15.64 -7.97 16.39
N SER A 443 15.71 -8.37 15.12
CA SER A 443 16.95 -8.41 14.36
C SER A 443 16.88 -7.48 13.17
N VAL A 444 17.81 -6.54 13.10
CA VAL A 444 17.86 -5.54 12.02
C VAL A 444 19.22 -5.58 11.34
N GLU A 445 19.23 -5.71 10.03
CA GLU A 445 20.41 -5.47 9.19
C GLU A 445 20.24 -4.17 8.43
N ALA A 446 21.12 -3.18 8.70
CA ALA A 446 21.02 -1.84 8.12
C ALA A 446 22.40 -1.22 7.86
N LYS A 447 22.48 -0.26 6.94
CA LYS A 447 23.72 0.49 6.73
C LYS A 447 24.02 1.40 7.91
N GLU A 448 23.01 2.10 8.43
CA GLU A 448 23.12 3.05 9.54
C GLU A 448 22.27 2.62 10.73
N SER A 449 22.78 2.90 11.93
CA SER A 449 22.06 2.60 13.18
C SER A 449 20.87 3.54 13.41
N GLY A 450 21.00 4.80 12.98
CA GLY A 450 19.94 5.79 13.08
C GLY A 450 20.05 6.74 14.25
N LYS A 451 18.93 7.44 14.53
CA LYS A 451 18.86 8.54 15.50
C LYS A 451 17.51 8.64 16.19
N LEU A 452 17.52 8.88 17.48
CA LEU A 452 16.34 9.20 18.28
C LEU A 452 16.44 10.61 18.85
N THR A 453 15.35 11.37 18.74
CA THR A 453 15.23 12.72 19.29
C THR A 453 13.94 12.82 20.09
N TYR A 454 14.05 13.20 21.38
CA TYR A 454 12.94 13.24 22.33
C TYR A 454 12.22 11.89 22.48
N ALA A 455 12.96 10.90 22.94
CA ALA A 455 12.46 9.57 23.28
C ALA A 455 12.77 9.26 24.74
N SER A 456 11.92 8.49 25.43
CA SER A 456 12.18 8.08 26.82
C SER A 456 11.63 6.69 27.15
N ASN A 457 12.28 6.03 28.09
CA ASN A 457 11.89 4.69 28.61
C ASN A 457 11.77 3.64 27.51
N TRP A 458 12.79 3.49 26.67
CA TRP A 458 12.84 2.40 25.69
C TRP A 458 13.67 1.23 26.22
N THR A 459 13.08 0.05 26.23
CA THR A 459 13.74 -1.21 26.61
C THR A 459 14.02 -2.08 25.40
N MET A 460 15.15 -2.80 25.40
CA MET A 460 15.62 -3.61 24.27
C MET A 460 16.06 -5.01 24.74
N GLU A 461 15.12 -5.95 24.88
CA GLU A 461 15.39 -7.33 25.21
C GLU A 461 15.71 -8.15 23.96
N ASN A 462 16.93 -8.70 23.86
CA ASN A 462 17.36 -9.51 22.71
C ASN A 462 17.17 -8.77 21.35
N VAL A 463 17.68 -7.53 21.28
CA VAL A 463 17.65 -6.71 20.07
C VAL A 463 19.05 -6.66 19.46
N LEU A 464 19.17 -7.20 18.24
CA LEU A 464 20.43 -7.26 17.49
C LEU A 464 20.39 -6.30 16.30
N LEU A 465 21.34 -5.37 16.25
CA LEU A 465 21.57 -4.49 15.11
C LEU A 465 22.87 -4.85 14.40
N LYS A 466 22.77 -5.42 13.23
CA LYS A 466 23.88 -5.57 12.30
C LYS A 466 24.03 -4.29 11.50
N SER A 467 25.01 -3.45 11.86
CA SER A 467 25.17 -2.12 11.27
C SER A 467 26.44 -2.00 10.43
N GLY A 468 26.32 -1.47 9.22
CA GLY A 468 27.48 -1.16 8.38
C GLY A 468 28.44 -0.16 9.00
N THR A 469 27.94 0.77 9.81
CA THR A 469 28.77 1.74 10.54
C THR A 469 29.36 1.19 11.84
N GLY A 470 28.68 0.21 12.47
CA GLY A 470 29.02 -0.30 13.81
C GLY A 470 28.92 0.73 14.93
N LYS A 471 28.27 1.87 14.68
CA LYS A 471 28.05 2.93 15.67
C LYS A 471 26.77 2.69 16.45
N PRO A 472 26.68 3.14 17.72
CA PRO A 472 25.42 3.14 18.47
C PRO A 472 24.39 4.05 17.79
N VAL A 473 23.10 3.83 18.13
CA VAL A 473 22.03 4.75 17.74
C VAL A 473 22.28 6.11 18.39
N GLU A 474 22.26 7.18 17.58
CA GLU A 474 22.47 8.55 18.09
C GLU A 474 21.28 8.98 18.96
N LEU A 475 21.56 9.45 20.17
CA LEU A 475 20.53 9.92 21.09
C LEU A 475 20.65 11.43 21.28
N LYS A 476 19.53 12.15 21.07
CA LYS A 476 19.45 13.59 21.30
C LYS A 476 18.24 13.91 22.16
N ASN A 477 18.48 14.51 23.34
CA ASN A 477 17.40 14.84 24.30
C ASN A 477 16.53 13.61 24.64
N CYS A 478 17.18 12.48 24.89
CA CYS A 478 16.54 11.22 25.23
C CYS A 478 16.86 10.85 26.68
N GLU A 479 15.98 10.08 27.32
CA GLU A 479 16.12 9.63 28.70
C GLU A 479 15.79 8.15 28.82
N ASN A 480 16.59 7.36 29.56
CA ASN A 480 16.38 5.93 29.81
C ASN A 480 16.17 5.12 28.51
N ILE A 481 17.12 5.24 27.58
CA ILE A 481 17.11 4.48 26.31
C ILE A 481 18.15 3.36 26.39
N GLU A 482 17.71 2.13 26.32
CA GLU A 482 18.60 0.99 26.09
C GLU A 482 19.05 0.96 24.63
N GLN A 483 20.30 0.51 24.41
CA GLN A 483 20.86 0.34 23.07
C GLN A 483 20.76 -1.12 22.65
N PRO A 484 20.55 -1.41 21.36
CA PRO A 484 20.61 -2.77 20.85
C PRO A 484 22.03 -3.34 20.99
N GLU A 485 22.16 -4.65 20.96
CA GLU A 485 23.46 -5.28 20.71
C GLU A 485 23.90 -4.93 19.27
N ILE A 486 25.09 -4.32 19.13
CA ILE A 486 25.56 -3.84 17.82
C ILE A 486 26.71 -4.70 17.33
N VAL A 487 26.50 -5.30 16.17
CA VAL A 487 27.53 -6.01 15.42
C VAL A 487 27.85 -5.23 14.17
N LYS A 488 29.11 -4.80 14.02
CA LYS A 488 29.55 -4.17 12.78
C LYS A 488 29.61 -5.25 11.69
N THR A 489 28.80 -5.09 10.65
CA THR A 489 28.96 -5.91 9.45
C THR A 489 30.16 -5.41 8.67
N GLU A 490 31.14 -6.26 8.43
CA GLU A 490 32.09 -6.00 7.35
C GLU A 490 31.24 -5.88 6.08
N LYS A 491 31.51 -4.84 5.25
CA LYS A 491 30.90 -4.81 3.90
C LYS A 491 31.07 -6.23 3.35
N PRO A 492 30.00 -6.92 2.93
CA PRO A 492 30.21 -8.17 2.23
C PRO A 492 31.23 -7.87 1.16
N GLN A 493 32.39 -8.56 1.19
CA GLN A 493 33.25 -8.63 0.01
C GLN A 493 32.27 -8.92 -1.10
N PRO A 494 32.28 -8.19 -2.24
CA PRO A 494 31.38 -8.53 -3.32
C PRO A 494 31.60 -10.04 -3.49
N GLU A 495 30.59 -10.84 -3.12
CA GLU A 495 30.61 -12.25 -3.49
C GLU A 495 30.98 -12.22 -4.96
N GLU A 496 32.02 -12.95 -5.34
CA GLU A 496 32.30 -13.17 -6.76
C GLU A 496 30.97 -13.62 -7.35
N LYS A 497 30.28 -12.67 -8.01
CA LYS A 497 28.94 -12.90 -8.49
C LYS A 497 29.05 -14.03 -9.50
N ARG A 498 28.77 -15.23 -9.01
CA ARG A 498 28.37 -16.26 -9.93
C ARG A 498 27.18 -15.71 -10.69
N GLU A 499 27.36 -15.42 -11.99
CA GLU A 499 26.22 -15.07 -12.83
C GLU A 499 25.19 -16.19 -12.66
N LEU A 500 24.04 -15.84 -12.08
CA LEU A 500 22.92 -16.77 -12.01
C LEU A 500 22.61 -17.20 -13.44
N THR A 501 22.41 -18.47 -13.64
CA THR A 501 21.93 -18.95 -14.95
C THR A 501 20.57 -18.30 -15.22
N LEU A 502 20.20 -18.18 -16.48
CA LEU A 502 18.91 -17.61 -16.87
C LEU A 502 17.74 -18.29 -16.13
N ASP A 503 17.80 -19.62 -15.96
CA ASP A 503 16.79 -20.41 -15.25
C ASP A 503 16.72 -20.06 -13.75
N GLU A 504 17.85 -19.76 -13.10
CA GLU A 504 17.88 -19.31 -11.71
C GLU A 504 17.35 -17.88 -11.57
N GLN A 505 17.64 -17.00 -12.53
CA GLN A 505 17.09 -15.65 -12.59
C GLN A 505 15.57 -15.68 -12.82
N ILE A 506 15.11 -16.49 -13.78
CA ILE A 506 13.69 -16.69 -14.07
C ILE A 506 12.97 -17.40 -12.90
N GLY A 507 13.63 -18.32 -12.22
CA GLY A 507 13.10 -19.04 -11.05
C GLY A 507 12.83 -18.12 -9.85
N SER A 508 13.51 -16.98 -9.74
CA SER A 508 13.28 -15.94 -8.72
C SER A 508 12.14 -14.98 -9.08
N ILE A 509 11.65 -15.01 -10.31
CA ILE A 509 10.60 -14.16 -10.87
C ILE A 509 9.25 -14.86 -10.69
N ASN A 510 8.18 -14.10 -10.52
CA ASN A 510 6.83 -14.64 -10.46
C ASN A 510 6.53 -15.46 -11.73
N LYS A 511 6.39 -16.76 -11.60
CA LYS A 511 6.20 -17.71 -12.72
C LYS A 511 4.94 -17.45 -13.57
N ASN A 512 4.08 -16.55 -13.13
CA ASN A 512 2.86 -16.15 -13.83
C ASN A 512 3.02 -14.82 -14.60
N ALA A 513 4.19 -14.18 -14.58
CA ALA A 513 4.41 -12.96 -15.33
C ALA A 513 4.74 -13.28 -16.79
N ASP A 514 4.04 -12.64 -17.72
CA ASP A 514 4.28 -12.78 -19.16
C ASP A 514 5.48 -11.94 -19.63
N VAL A 515 5.71 -10.81 -18.97
CA VAL A 515 6.85 -9.90 -19.19
C VAL A 515 7.45 -9.52 -17.85
N VAL A 516 8.76 -9.60 -17.72
CA VAL A 516 9.48 -9.22 -16.52
C VAL A 516 10.62 -8.29 -16.86
N ILE A 517 10.73 -7.17 -16.18
CA ILE A 517 11.83 -6.22 -16.32
C ILE A 517 12.72 -6.33 -15.10
N ILE A 518 14.00 -6.63 -15.34
CA ILE A 518 15.01 -6.70 -14.29
C ILE A 518 16.10 -5.66 -14.60
N PRO A 519 16.34 -4.69 -13.72
CA PRO A 519 17.50 -3.82 -13.85
C PRO A 519 18.79 -4.64 -13.70
N VAL A 520 19.70 -4.56 -14.66
CA VAL A 520 20.91 -5.42 -14.74
C VAL A 520 22.08 -4.85 -13.94
N ASN A 521 21.97 -3.73 -13.31
CA ASN A 521 23.05 -3.19 -12.49
C ASN A 521 22.81 -3.49 -10.99
N PRO A 522 23.72 -4.24 -10.33
CA PRO A 522 23.63 -4.47 -8.88
C PRO A 522 23.59 -3.19 -8.06
N THR A 523 24.22 -2.11 -8.56
CA THR A 523 24.18 -0.78 -7.95
C THR A 523 22.78 -0.16 -8.07
N ALA A 524 22.02 -0.45 -9.12
CA ALA A 524 20.66 0.05 -9.29
C ALA A 524 19.65 -0.64 -8.36
N ASN A 525 19.81 -1.94 -8.11
CA ASN A 525 19.03 -2.61 -7.07
C ASN A 525 19.37 -2.07 -5.67
N GLN A 526 20.60 -1.67 -5.44
CA GLN A 526 21.01 -0.93 -4.24
C GLN A 526 20.48 0.51 -4.23
N ALA A 527 20.48 1.21 -5.36
CA ALA A 527 19.94 2.57 -5.47
C ALA A 527 18.42 2.61 -5.28
N LEU A 528 17.68 1.65 -5.81
CA LEU A 528 16.24 1.46 -5.55
C LEU A 528 15.95 1.20 -4.07
N ALA A 529 16.82 0.43 -3.40
CA ALA A 529 16.72 0.15 -1.98
C ALA A 529 17.19 1.33 -1.10
N ASN A 530 18.07 2.19 -1.60
CA ASN A 530 18.76 3.21 -0.82
C ASN A 530 18.11 4.60 -0.92
N GLY A 531 17.12 4.80 -1.79
CA GLY A 531 16.61 6.13 -2.10
C GLY A 531 17.67 7.07 -2.70
N ASP A 532 18.81 6.52 -3.13
CA ASP A 532 19.87 7.29 -3.76
C ASP A 532 19.56 7.42 -5.26
N THR A 533 19.11 8.60 -5.64
CA THR A 533 18.46 8.90 -6.93
C THR A 533 19.44 9.18 -8.06
N THR A 534 20.74 9.13 -7.83
CA THR A 534 21.75 9.58 -8.78
C THR A 534 22.18 8.55 -9.80
N GLU A 535 21.94 7.24 -9.59
CA GLU A 535 22.40 6.19 -10.51
C GLU A 535 21.33 5.13 -10.79
N PHE A 536 20.38 5.45 -11.65
CA PHE A 536 19.55 4.43 -12.29
C PHE A 536 20.38 3.69 -13.35
N SER A 537 20.26 2.35 -13.39
CA SER A 537 20.96 1.55 -14.37
C SER A 537 20.74 2.06 -15.80
N GLU A 538 21.82 2.34 -16.51
CA GLU A 538 21.75 2.60 -17.95
C GLU A 538 21.29 1.34 -18.74
N ASN A 539 21.33 0.15 -18.12
CA ASN A 539 21.02 -1.12 -18.75
C ASN A 539 19.81 -1.79 -18.09
N ILE A 540 18.81 -2.10 -18.88
CA ILE A 540 17.58 -2.77 -18.44
C ILE A 540 17.47 -4.10 -19.18
N GLN A 541 17.24 -5.18 -18.44
CA GLN A 541 17.01 -6.49 -19.02
C GLN A 541 15.53 -6.85 -18.97
N VAL A 542 14.96 -7.20 -20.12
CA VAL A 542 13.56 -7.56 -20.30
C VAL A 542 13.46 -9.02 -20.72
N TYR A 543 12.74 -9.82 -19.95
CA TYR A 543 12.48 -11.23 -20.28
C TYR A 543 11.06 -11.38 -20.79
N VAL A 544 10.89 -11.94 -21.97
CA VAL A 544 9.60 -12.30 -22.56
C VAL A 544 9.45 -13.81 -22.46
N LEU A 545 8.65 -14.27 -21.51
CA LEU A 545 8.55 -15.69 -21.14
C LEU A 545 7.50 -16.47 -21.92
N LYS A 546 6.47 -15.80 -22.43
CA LYS A 546 5.37 -16.40 -23.18
C LYS A 546 5.16 -15.71 -24.53
N ASN A 547 4.60 -16.45 -25.49
CA ASN A 547 4.22 -15.92 -26.80
C ASN A 547 2.77 -15.43 -26.81
N GLU A 548 2.37 -14.69 -25.77
CA GLU A 548 1.05 -14.13 -25.61
C GLU A 548 1.15 -12.61 -25.49
N ASP A 549 0.07 -11.91 -25.73
CA ASP A 549 0.02 -10.48 -25.58
C ASP A 549 0.04 -10.11 -24.08
N ALA A 550 0.93 -9.22 -23.69
CA ALA A 550 1.12 -8.80 -22.31
C ALA A 550 1.53 -7.33 -22.23
N ALA A 551 1.23 -6.68 -21.14
CA ALA A 551 1.69 -5.32 -20.87
C ALA A 551 2.12 -5.20 -19.41
N LEU A 552 3.23 -4.50 -19.17
CA LEU A 552 3.77 -4.22 -17.86
C LEU A 552 4.20 -2.76 -17.79
N SER A 553 4.00 -2.12 -16.66
CA SER A 553 4.61 -0.83 -16.38
C SER A 553 5.54 -0.96 -15.19
N TYR A 554 6.72 -0.38 -15.28
CA TYR A 554 7.59 -0.15 -14.14
C TYR A 554 7.86 1.35 -13.99
N TYR A 555 8.35 1.76 -12.83
CA TYR A 555 8.51 3.18 -12.51
C TYR A 555 9.96 3.50 -12.22
N GLU A 556 10.45 4.56 -12.84
CA GLU A 556 11.78 5.10 -12.62
C GLU A 556 11.72 6.32 -11.70
N PRO A 557 12.58 6.43 -10.67
CA PRO A 557 12.62 7.62 -9.84
C PRO A 557 13.04 8.86 -10.63
N LEU A 558 12.41 9.98 -10.32
CA LEU A 558 12.74 11.30 -10.85
C LEU A 558 13.33 12.17 -9.73
N GLY A 559 14.58 12.62 -9.87
CA GLY A 559 15.20 13.54 -8.93
C GLY A 559 15.47 12.93 -7.54
N ASP A 560 14.82 13.43 -6.50
CA ASP A 560 15.05 13.11 -5.09
C ASP A 560 14.41 11.79 -4.59
N GLY A 561 13.88 10.97 -5.50
CA GLY A 561 13.27 9.69 -5.17
C GLY A 561 11.83 9.77 -4.64
N PHE A 562 11.23 10.97 -4.59
CA PHE A 562 9.81 11.12 -4.22
C PHE A 562 8.87 10.97 -5.42
N TYR A 563 9.40 11.04 -6.63
CA TYR A 563 8.61 11.01 -7.87
C TYR A 563 9.12 9.92 -8.80
N TYR A 564 8.19 9.27 -9.49
CA TYR A 564 8.49 8.17 -10.40
C TYR A 564 7.85 8.42 -11.77
N ILE A 565 8.58 8.15 -12.84
CA ILE A 565 8.07 8.20 -14.21
C ILE A 565 7.82 6.78 -14.74
N PRO A 566 6.68 6.54 -15.39
CA PRO A 566 6.38 5.23 -15.92
C PRO A 566 7.23 4.90 -17.14
N VAL A 567 7.62 3.63 -17.22
CA VAL A 567 8.08 2.99 -18.44
C VAL A 567 7.12 1.87 -18.77
N GLU A 568 6.45 1.98 -19.90
CA GLU A 568 5.48 0.98 -20.35
C GLU A 568 6.18 0.00 -21.29
N VAL A 569 5.97 -1.29 -21.06
CA VAL A 569 6.41 -2.38 -21.93
C VAL A 569 5.17 -3.13 -22.38
N ALA A 570 4.92 -3.16 -23.66
CA ALA A 570 3.85 -3.96 -24.25
C ALA A 570 4.42 -5.01 -25.18
N VAL A 571 3.94 -6.23 -25.04
CA VAL A 571 4.22 -7.33 -25.95
C VAL A 571 2.92 -7.68 -26.63
N THR A 572 2.87 -7.62 -27.94
CA THR A 572 1.66 -7.84 -28.74
C THR A 572 1.92 -8.76 -29.93
N ASN A 573 0.86 -9.13 -30.63
CA ASN A 573 0.94 -9.97 -31.82
C ASN A 573 1.61 -11.32 -31.53
N ASN A 574 1.15 -12.00 -30.47
CA ASN A 574 1.69 -13.29 -30.01
C ASN A 574 3.22 -13.23 -29.74
N GLY A 575 3.67 -12.21 -29.05
CA GLY A 575 5.07 -12.02 -28.69
C GLY A 575 5.98 -11.56 -29.83
N ARG A 576 5.43 -11.10 -30.96
CA ARG A 576 6.23 -10.66 -32.13
C ARG A 576 6.52 -9.17 -32.13
N THR A 577 5.76 -8.37 -31.42
CA THR A 577 5.97 -6.93 -31.32
C THR A 577 6.22 -6.57 -29.87
N ILE A 578 7.34 -5.89 -29.60
CA ILE A 578 7.68 -5.37 -28.27
C ILE A 578 7.77 -3.85 -28.38
N GLU A 579 6.93 -3.15 -27.65
CA GLU A 579 6.89 -1.69 -27.58
C GLU A 579 7.36 -1.22 -26.22
N ILE A 580 8.28 -0.26 -26.18
CA ILE A 580 8.72 0.46 -24.98
C ILE A 580 8.31 1.91 -25.10
N LYS A 581 7.70 2.45 -24.05
CA LYS A 581 7.40 3.88 -23.90
C LYS A 581 8.00 4.38 -22.59
N GLY A 582 9.13 5.05 -22.67
CA GLY A 582 9.83 5.65 -21.53
C GLY A 582 10.20 7.10 -21.79
N GLN A 583 10.73 7.76 -20.76
CA GLN A 583 11.16 9.17 -20.83
C GLN A 583 12.66 9.34 -20.74
N LYS A 584 13.36 8.39 -20.12
CA LYS A 584 14.82 8.36 -20.05
C LYS A 584 15.40 7.44 -21.12
N GLU A 585 16.63 7.73 -21.52
CA GLU A 585 17.36 6.87 -22.47
C GLU A 585 18.07 5.76 -21.70
N HIS A 586 17.73 4.50 -22.02
CA HIS A 586 18.38 3.31 -21.48
C HIS A 586 18.87 2.40 -22.59
N ARG A 587 19.78 1.50 -22.23
CA ARG A 587 20.09 0.34 -23.05
C ARG A 587 19.26 -0.84 -22.56
N TYR A 588 18.42 -1.37 -23.42
CA TYR A 588 17.56 -2.52 -23.15
C TYR A 588 18.17 -3.78 -23.75
N THR A 589 18.24 -4.85 -22.99
CA THR A 589 18.56 -6.19 -23.49
C THR A 589 17.34 -7.08 -23.27
N PHE A 590 16.73 -7.53 -24.35
CA PHE A 590 15.56 -8.41 -24.34
C PHE A 590 16.00 -9.86 -24.46
N SER A 591 15.46 -10.72 -23.63
CA SER A 591 15.58 -12.17 -23.73
C SER A 591 14.19 -12.75 -24.04
N VAL A 592 14.02 -13.21 -25.26
CA VAL A 592 12.73 -13.70 -25.76
C VAL A 592 12.82 -15.20 -26.00
N ASN A 593 11.95 -15.95 -25.34
CA ASN A 593 11.82 -17.39 -25.57
C ASN A 593 10.99 -17.62 -26.83
N LYS A 594 11.63 -18.10 -27.90
CA LYS A 594 10.95 -18.49 -29.14
C LYS A 594 11.54 -19.78 -29.71
N GLY A 595 10.64 -20.68 -30.09
CA GLY A 595 10.97 -21.97 -30.66
C GLY A 595 11.62 -21.94 -32.05
N LYS A 596 11.74 -20.80 -32.73
CA LYS A 596 12.39 -20.68 -34.04
C LYS A 596 13.17 -19.36 -34.14
N LYS A 597 14.32 -19.46 -34.80
CA LYS A 597 15.15 -18.29 -35.13
C LYS A 597 14.36 -17.33 -36.04
N PRO A 598 14.26 -16.03 -35.73
CA PRO A 598 13.66 -15.05 -36.62
C PRO A 598 14.52 -14.79 -37.84
N GLU A 599 13.91 -14.41 -38.96
CA GLU A 599 14.65 -14.02 -40.16
C GLU A 599 15.31 -12.65 -39.98
N ASN A 600 14.62 -11.74 -39.30
CA ASN A 600 15.11 -10.41 -38.97
C ASN A 600 14.42 -9.86 -37.73
N ILE A 601 15.03 -8.84 -37.07
CA ILE A 601 14.40 -8.07 -35.99
C ILE A 601 14.53 -6.59 -36.33
N GLU A 602 13.41 -6.00 -36.75
CA GLU A 602 13.34 -4.58 -37.04
C GLU A 602 13.37 -3.75 -35.76
N GLY A 603 14.09 -2.63 -35.78
CA GLY A 603 14.23 -1.71 -34.65
C GLY A 603 15.32 -2.05 -33.67
N ALA A 604 15.95 -3.21 -33.72
CA ALA A 604 17.07 -3.61 -32.88
C ALA A 604 18.38 -2.91 -33.27
N ASP A 605 19.25 -2.63 -32.29
CA ASP A 605 20.64 -2.20 -32.56
C ASP A 605 21.52 -3.40 -32.87
N SER A 606 21.30 -4.51 -32.16
CA SER A 606 21.89 -5.81 -32.46
C SER A 606 21.02 -6.95 -31.92
N TRP A 607 21.18 -8.16 -32.43
CA TRP A 607 20.52 -9.33 -31.89
C TRP A 607 21.30 -10.62 -32.19
N LYS A 608 21.11 -11.65 -31.37
CA LYS A 608 21.67 -13.00 -31.54
C LYS A 608 20.64 -14.05 -31.17
N TYR A 609 20.77 -15.23 -31.75
CA TYR A 609 19.97 -16.40 -31.42
C TYR A 609 20.86 -17.52 -30.86
N ASP A 610 20.42 -18.07 -29.74
CA ASP A 610 21.05 -19.23 -29.11
C ASP A 610 20.23 -20.48 -29.50
N ASP A 611 20.83 -21.33 -30.34
CA ASP A 611 20.17 -22.54 -30.86
C ASP A 611 19.95 -23.60 -29.76
N ASP A 612 20.84 -23.69 -28.77
CA ASP A 612 20.75 -24.68 -27.68
C ASP A 612 19.62 -24.31 -26.69
N ARG A 613 19.42 -23.00 -26.44
CA ARG A 613 18.42 -22.47 -25.53
C ARG A 613 17.14 -22.03 -26.22
N GLN A 614 17.09 -22.02 -27.53
CA GLN A 614 16.02 -21.48 -28.37
C GLN A 614 15.64 -20.05 -27.94
N GLN A 615 16.61 -19.22 -27.61
CA GLN A 615 16.48 -17.92 -27.05
C GLN A 615 17.02 -16.83 -27.97
N ILE A 616 16.29 -15.72 -28.06
CA ILE A 616 16.73 -14.52 -28.77
C ILE A 616 17.17 -13.48 -27.73
N THR A 617 18.37 -12.94 -27.91
CA THR A 617 18.82 -11.76 -27.17
C THR A 617 18.83 -10.57 -28.11
N ILE A 618 18.20 -9.47 -27.74
CA ILE A 618 18.06 -8.26 -28.56
C ILE A 618 18.58 -7.08 -27.74
N ASP A 619 19.47 -6.28 -28.30
CA ASP A 619 19.94 -5.04 -27.71
C ASP A 619 19.34 -3.83 -28.41
N LYS A 620 18.86 -2.86 -27.64
CA LYS A 620 18.32 -1.61 -28.13
C LYS A 620 18.59 -0.47 -27.14
N LYS A 621 19.06 0.68 -27.67
CA LYS A 621 19.19 1.92 -26.92
C LYS A 621 18.11 2.89 -27.33
N GLY A 622 17.42 3.50 -26.36
CA GLY A 622 16.39 4.50 -26.65
C GLY A 622 15.50 4.83 -25.47
N LYS A 623 14.63 5.83 -25.66
CA LYS A 623 13.60 6.20 -24.69
C LYS A 623 12.28 5.49 -24.98
N SER A 624 11.91 5.48 -26.26
CA SER A 624 10.70 4.83 -26.75
C SER A 624 11.00 4.24 -28.12
N PHE A 625 10.60 3.00 -28.35
CA PHE A 625 10.83 2.29 -29.60
C PHE A 625 9.92 1.07 -29.73
N ILE A 626 9.87 0.52 -30.93
CA ILE A 626 9.14 -0.71 -31.26
C ILE A 626 10.14 -1.70 -31.86
N LEU A 627 10.11 -2.95 -31.41
CA LEU A 627 10.84 -4.08 -31.99
C LEU A 627 9.84 -5.02 -32.67
N GLN A 628 10.14 -5.44 -33.89
CA GLN A 628 9.34 -6.42 -34.63
C GLN A 628 10.18 -7.65 -34.96
N LEU A 629 9.76 -8.82 -34.47
CA LEU A 629 10.40 -10.10 -34.69
C LEU A 629 9.74 -10.80 -35.89
N ASN A 630 10.36 -10.74 -37.03
CA ASN A 630 9.87 -11.29 -38.30
C ASN A 630 10.32 -12.72 -38.55
#